data_63d29745567d56e056f6898505621a4b
#
_entry.id   63d29745567d56e056f6898505621a4b
#
_cell.length_a   1.000
_cell.length_b   1.000
_cell.length_c   1.000
_cell.angle_alpha   90.00
_cell.angle_beta   90.00
_cell.angle_gamma   90.00
#
_symmetry.space_group_name_H-M   'P 1'
#
loop_
_entity.id
_entity.type
_entity.pdbx_description
1 polymer ?
#
loop_
_entity_poly.entity_id
_entity_poly.type
_entity_poly.pdbx_seq_one_letter_code
_entity_poly.pdbx_strand_id
1 'polypeptide(L)'
;GCDDGLYKVKPPIDLGDEWSIEKVMNGMIGEVSLIDIDNDGIKEIMTIEAFHENKIHIHKMIDGEYRKVYTYENEIDFAHSLVSGNLRGVPIFIAGVRRLDAELFYVQYIDGKFVTKVIDKGVEPANLHLINEGNRDLILSANHTANEAVVYIVED
;
A
#
# COMPACT_ATOMS: atom_id res chain seq x y z
N GLY A 1 -0.28 -11.78 -3.84
CA GLY A 1 1.10 -12.21 -3.70
C GLY A 1 1.21 -13.72 -3.60
N CYS A 2 2.38 -14.21 -3.66
CA CYS A 2 2.68 -15.62 -3.48
C CYS A 2 4.10 -15.77 -2.95
N ASP A 3 4.46 -17.00 -2.57
CA ASP A 3 5.74 -17.28 -1.89
C ASP A 3 6.97 -17.07 -2.76
N ASP A 4 6.81 -16.96 -4.07
CA ASP A 4 7.92 -16.84 -5.02
C ASP A 4 7.95 -15.51 -5.81
N GLY A 5 6.95 -14.64 -5.66
CA GLY A 5 6.99 -13.34 -6.33
C GLY A 5 5.66 -12.63 -6.52
N LEU A 6 5.74 -11.51 -7.22
CA LEU A 6 4.62 -10.73 -7.74
C LEU A 6 4.46 -10.98 -9.24
N TYR A 7 3.24 -11.21 -9.68
CA TYR A 7 2.90 -11.49 -11.07
C TYR A 7 1.92 -10.46 -11.61
N LYS A 8 2.15 -10.06 -12.85
CA LYS A 8 1.23 -9.28 -13.65
C LYS A 8 0.47 -10.22 -14.56
N VAL A 9 -0.85 -10.17 -14.49
CA VAL A 9 -1.75 -10.99 -15.30
C VAL A 9 -2.52 -10.06 -16.23
N LYS A 10 -2.53 -10.39 -17.53
CA LYS A 10 -3.27 -9.64 -18.53
C LYS A 10 -4.30 -10.53 -19.20
N PRO A 11 -5.56 -10.06 -19.35
CA PRO A 11 -6.56 -10.79 -20.11
C PRO A 11 -6.17 -10.85 -21.59
N PRO A 12 -6.57 -11.91 -22.32
CA PRO A 12 -6.47 -11.95 -23.78
C PRO A 12 -7.48 -10.98 -24.43
N ILE A 13 -7.31 -10.72 -25.71
CA ILE A 13 -8.28 -9.94 -26.50
C ILE A 13 -9.59 -10.70 -26.59
N ASP A 14 -9.51 -11.99 -26.93
CA ASP A 14 -10.66 -12.89 -26.93
C ASP A 14 -10.68 -13.68 -25.62
N LEU A 15 -11.79 -13.60 -24.85
CA LEU A 15 -11.90 -14.19 -23.51
C LEU A 15 -11.76 -15.74 -23.50
N GLY A 16 -11.78 -16.40 -24.65
CA GLY A 16 -11.52 -17.83 -24.79
C GLY A 16 -10.04 -18.20 -24.87
N ASP A 17 -9.16 -17.24 -25.05
CA ASP A 17 -7.73 -17.46 -25.17
C ASP A 17 -7.03 -17.46 -23.79
N GLU A 18 -5.76 -17.85 -23.76
CA GLU A 18 -4.98 -17.93 -22.55
C GLU A 18 -4.58 -16.53 -22.01
N TRP A 19 -4.63 -16.36 -20.70
CA TRP A 19 -4.14 -15.18 -20.01
C TRP A 19 -2.62 -15.15 -20.00
N SER A 20 -2.02 -14.01 -20.31
CA SER A 20 -0.58 -13.83 -20.16
C SER A 20 -0.20 -13.59 -18.71
N ILE A 21 0.84 -14.29 -18.24
CA ILE A 21 1.36 -14.16 -16.88
C ILE A 21 2.84 -13.80 -16.98
N GLU A 22 3.22 -12.70 -16.35
CA GLU A 22 4.57 -12.17 -16.31
C GLU A 22 5.01 -12.00 -14.84
N LYS A 23 6.15 -12.59 -14.45
CA LYS A 23 6.73 -12.35 -13.14
C LYS A 23 7.36 -10.95 -13.12
N VAL A 24 6.93 -10.12 -12.17
CA VAL A 24 7.35 -8.72 -12.01
C VAL A 24 8.47 -8.57 -11.00
N MET A 25 8.37 -9.31 -9.89
CA MET A 25 9.35 -9.28 -8.79
C MET A 25 9.49 -10.67 -8.17
N ASN A 26 10.67 -10.95 -7.61
CA ASN A 26 10.92 -12.13 -6.79
C ASN A 26 10.70 -11.81 -5.31
N GLY A 27 10.42 -12.85 -4.51
CA GLY A 27 10.30 -12.76 -3.05
C GLY A 27 8.91 -13.15 -2.56
N MET A 28 8.80 -13.29 -1.25
CA MET A 28 7.52 -13.59 -0.59
C MET A 28 6.74 -12.28 -0.41
N ILE A 29 5.71 -12.08 -1.23
CA ILE A 29 4.92 -10.84 -1.25
C ILE A 29 3.48 -11.17 -0.89
N GLY A 30 2.98 -10.58 0.19
CA GLY A 30 1.63 -10.77 0.70
C GLY A 30 0.61 -9.87 0.01
N GLU A 31 0.68 -8.59 0.26
CA GLU A 31 -0.24 -7.60 -0.28
C GLU A 31 0.51 -6.53 -1.07
N VAL A 32 -0.19 -5.91 -2.03
CA VAL A 32 0.39 -4.89 -2.90
C VAL A 32 -0.59 -3.77 -3.17
N SER A 33 -0.07 -2.56 -3.30
CA SER A 33 -0.80 -1.39 -3.80
C SER A 33 0.06 -0.60 -4.77
N LEU A 34 -0.54 0.05 -5.76
CA LEU A 34 0.18 0.71 -6.85
C LEU A 34 -0.33 2.13 -7.08
N ILE A 35 0.58 3.10 -7.09
CA ILE A 35 0.31 4.48 -7.49
C ILE A 35 1.59 5.11 -8.03
N ASP A 36 1.46 6.08 -8.93
CA ASP A 36 2.55 6.98 -9.33
C ASP A 36 2.68 8.05 -8.22
N ILE A 37 3.51 7.74 -7.21
CA ILE A 37 3.60 8.57 -6.00
C ILE A 37 4.47 9.81 -6.17
N ASP A 38 5.40 9.79 -7.12
CA ASP A 38 6.32 10.91 -7.40
C ASP A 38 5.99 11.65 -8.71
N ASN A 39 4.91 11.26 -9.40
CA ASN A 39 4.39 11.84 -10.63
C ASN A 39 5.40 11.78 -11.80
N ASP A 40 6.20 10.72 -11.90
CA ASP A 40 7.11 10.50 -13.03
C ASP A 40 6.47 9.73 -14.20
N GLY A 41 5.22 9.32 -14.05
CA GLY A 41 4.43 8.57 -15.03
C GLY A 41 4.54 7.05 -14.89
N ILE A 42 5.34 6.56 -13.94
CA ILE A 42 5.52 5.11 -13.66
C ILE A 42 5.02 4.84 -12.25
N LYS A 43 4.22 3.78 -12.09
CA LYS A 43 3.69 3.45 -10.76
C LYS A 43 4.71 2.75 -9.89
N GLU A 44 4.89 3.23 -8.68
CA GLU A 44 5.55 2.52 -7.61
C GLU A 44 4.63 1.44 -7.04
N ILE A 45 5.26 0.43 -6.43
CA ILE A 45 4.58 -0.68 -5.77
C ILE A 45 4.92 -0.66 -4.29
N MET A 46 3.93 -0.48 -3.42
CA MET A 46 4.09 -0.77 -1.99
C MET A 46 3.72 -2.22 -1.73
N THR A 47 4.52 -2.90 -0.93
CA THR A 47 4.38 -4.33 -0.61
C THR A 47 4.39 -4.59 0.89
N ILE A 48 3.67 -5.63 1.32
CA ILE A 48 3.92 -6.33 2.59
C ILE A 48 4.75 -7.58 2.28
N GLU A 49 5.91 -7.72 2.91
CA GLU A 49 6.83 -8.84 2.71
C GLU A 49 7.15 -9.52 4.06
N ALA A 50 6.88 -10.81 4.30
CA ALA A 50 6.01 -11.68 3.52
C ALA A 50 4.54 -11.47 3.90
N PHE A 51 3.64 -12.43 3.58
CA PHE A 51 2.22 -12.32 3.93
C PHE A 51 2.00 -12.26 5.45
N HIS A 52 1.34 -11.21 5.93
CA HIS A 52 1.15 -10.89 7.36
C HIS A 52 2.47 -10.76 8.17
N GLU A 53 3.55 -10.40 7.51
CA GLU A 53 4.86 -10.25 8.15
C GLU A 53 5.15 -8.80 8.57
N ASN A 54 6.41 -8.52 8.81
CA ASN A 54 6.87 -7.33 9.52
C ASN A 54 7.68 -6.35 8.65
N LYS A 55 7.53 -6.41 7.33
CA LYS A 55 8.20 -5.49 6.41
C LYS A 55 7.21 -4.86 5.44
N ILE A 56 7.29 -3.53 5.35
CA ILE A 56 6.60 -2.76 4.32
C ILE A 56 7.66 -2.02 3.51
N HIS A 57 7.62 -2.21 2.20
CA HIS A 57 8.56 -1.62 1.27
C HIS A 57 7.85 -0.85 0.16
N ILE A 58 8.55 0.12 -0.46
CA ILE A 58 8.15 0.69 -1.74
C ILE A 58 9.24 0.35 -2.76
N HIS A 59 8.80 -0.08 -3.93
CA HIS A 59 9.65 -0.41 -5.06
C HIS A 59 9.36 0.54 -6.22
N LYS A 60 10.43 1.03 -6.84
CA LYS A 60 10.39 1.91 -8.02
C LYS A 60 11.02 1.21 -9.22
N MET A 61 10.50 1.48 -10.42
CA MET A 61 11.08 0.99 -11.67
C MET A 61 12.38 1.74 -11.95
N ILE A 62 13.50 1.02 -11.98
CA ILE A 62 14.84 1.56 -12.26
C ILE A 62 15.51 0.59 -13.25
N ASP A 63 15.93 1.08 -14.40
CA ASP A 63 16.60 0.31 -15.46
C ASP A 63 15.81 -0.94 -15.90
N GLY A 64 14.46 -0.87 -15.89
CA GLY A 64 13.60 -1.97 -16.31
C GLY A 64 13.26 -3.01 -15.22
N GLU A 65 13.71 -2.78 -13.99
CA GLU A 65 13.45 -3.66 -12.84
C GLU A 65 12.89 -2.88 -11.65
N TYR A 66 11.98 -3.47 -10.89
CA TYR A 66 11.55 -2.88 -9.63
C TYR A 66 12.61 -3.06 -8.56
N ARG A 67 13.12 -1.95 -8.03
CA ARG A 67 14.12 -1.90 -6.97
C ARG A 67 13.52 -1.27 -5.72
N LYS A 68 13.85 -1.82 -4.57
CA LYS A 68 13.45 -1.29 -3.26
C LYS A 68 14.09 0.08 -3.03
N VAL A 69 13.25 1.09 -2.80
CA VAL A 69 13.66 2.49 -2.58
C VAL A 69 13.25 3.03 -1.21
N TYR A 70 12.34 2.34 -0.53
CA TYR A 70 11.88 2.70 0.81
C TYR A 70 11.57 1.46 1.63
N THR A 71 11.84 1.54 2.93
CA THR A 71 11.42 0.58 3.95
C THR A 71 10.82 1.35 5.11
N TYR A 72 9.68 0.92 5.62
CA TYR A 72 9.12 1.47 6.84
C TYR A 72 10.05 1.23 8.01
N GLU A 73 10.41 2.29 8.75
CA GLU A 73 11.53 2.27 9.71
C GLU A 73 11.15 1.71 11.09
N ASN A 74 9.88 1.88 11.51
CA ASN A 74 9.45 1.37 12.80
C ASN A 74 9.40 -0.16 12.82
N GLU A 75 9.61 -0.72 13.99
CA GLU A 75 9.35 -2.13 14.23
C GLU A 75 7.85 -2.39 14.12
N ILE A 76 7.46 -3.30 13.27
CA ILE A 76 6.07 -3.69 13.03
C ILE A 76 5.92 -5.20 13.11
N ASP A 77 4.72 -5.64 13.48
CA ASP A 77 4.31 -7.03 13.41
C ASP A 77 2.89 -7.11 12.84
N PHE A 78 2.68 -8.08 11.99
CA PHE A 78 1.40 -8.34 11.37
C PHE A 78 0.87 -7.14 10.54
N ALA A 79 1.65 -6.66 9.56
CA ALA A 79 1.15 -5.75 8.53
C ALA A 79 0.03 -6.46 7.75
N HIS A 80 -1.12 -5.80 7.54
CA HIS A 80 -2.32 -6.48 7.06
C HIS A 80 -3.01 -5.82 5.88
N SER A 81 -2.97 -4.50 5.77
CA SER A 81 -3.72 -3.81 4.72
C SER A 81 -2.91 -2.70 4.08
N LEU A 82 -3.02 -2.61 2.74
CA LEU A 82 -2.47 -1.55 1.92
C LEU A 82 -3.56 -0.97 1.03
N VAL A 83 -3.57 0.35 0.88
CA VAL A 83 -4.37 1.05 -0.11
C VAL A 83 -3.57 2.22 -0.68
N SER A 84 -3.84 2.60 -1.92
CA SER A 84 -3.26 3.79 -2.54
C SER A 84 -4.33 4.65 -3.18
N GLY A 85 -4.07 5.94 -3.26
CA GLY A 85 -4.95 6.91 -3.87
C GLY A 85 -4.47 8.33 -3.61
N ASN A 86 -5.31 9.31 -3.88
CA ASN A 86 -5.00 10.70 -3.61
C ASN A 86 -5.64 11.14 -2.30
N LEU A 87 -4.86 11.74 -1.41
CA LEU A 87 -5.35 12.41 -0.21
C LEU A 87 -5.17 13.92 -0.39
N ARG A 88 -6.27 14.65 -0.49
CA ARG A 88 -6.28 16.09 -0.84
C ARG A 88 -5.48 16.39 -2.12
N GLY A 89 -5.63 15.53 -3.14
CA GLY A 89 -4.93 15.65 -4.41
C GLY A 89 -3.46 15.20 -4.41
N VAL A 90 -2.93 14.76 -3.27
CA VAL A 90 -1.56 14.24 -3.15
C VAL A 90 -1.57 12.72 -3.24
N PRO A 91 -0.83 12.09 -4.16
CA PRO A 91 -0.73 10.64 -4.22
C PRO A 91 -0.04 10.08 -2.97
N ILE A 92 -0.64 9.05 -2.39
CA ILE A 92 -0.16 8.41 -1.17
C ILE A 92 -0.33 6.89 -1.21
N PHE A 93 0.46 6.21 -0.39
CA PHE A 93 0.15 4.87 0.10
C PHE A 93 -0.32 4.94 1.55
N ILE A 94 -1.34 4.16 1.91
CA ILE A 94 -1.80 3.99 3.28
C ILE A 94 -1.57 2.55 3.69
N ALA A 95 -1.06 2.33 4.90
CA ALA A 95 -0.81 1.01 5.45
C ALA A 95 -1.38 0.86 6.86
N GLY A 96 -1.84 -0.35 7.16
CA GLY A 96 -2.35 -0.75 8.46
C GLY A 96 -1.55 -1.91 9.05
N VAL A 97 -1.13 -1.75 10.30
CA VAL A 97 -0.39 -2.72 11.09
C VAL A 97 -1.23 -3.14 12.29
N ARG A 98 -1.31 -4.45 12.59
CA ARG A 98 -2.24 -4.98 13.60
C ARG A 98 -1.63 -5.25 14.96
N ARG A 99 -0.31 -5.22 15.11
CA ARG A 99 0.37 -5.53 16.38
C ARG A 99 1.44 -4.50 16.70
N LEU A 100 2.04 -4.59 17.88
CA LEU A 100 2.95 -3.60 18.46
C LEU A 100 2.23 -2.25 18.61
N ASP A 101 2.74 -1.18 18.03
CA ASP A 101 2.09 0.14 18.04
C ASP A 101 0.75 0.16 17.28
N ALA A 102 0.45 -0.90 16.51
CA ALA A 102 -0.79 -1.10 15.77
C ALA A 102 -1.21 0.15 14.98
N GLU A 103 -0.28 0.63 14.16
CA GLU A 103 -0.35 1.93 13.50
C GLU A 103 -1.19 1.89 12.23
N LEU A 104 -1.94 2.97 12.01
CA LEU A 104 -2.43 3.42 10.73
C LEU A 104 -1.56 4.57 10.27
N PHE A 105 -0.89 4.46 9.12
CA PHE A 105 -0.01 5.50 8.60
C PHE A 105 -0.12 5.64 7.09
N TYR A 106 0.35 6.77 6.57
CA TYR A 106 0.53 6.94 5.15
C TYR A 106 1.95 7.39 4.80
N VAL A 107 2.33 7.11 3.55
CA VAL A 107 3.59 7.53 2.94
C VAL A 107 3.27 8.40 1.74
N GLN A 108 3.95 9.53 1.64
CA GLN A 108 3.91 10.46 0.50
C GLN A 108 5.33 10.75 0.00
N TYR A 109 5.45 11.28 -1.21
CA TYR A 109 6.73 11.69 -1.77
C TYR A 109 6.81 13.22 -1.81
N ILE A 110 7.77 13.81 -1.09
CA ILE A 110 7.95 15.26 -0.97
C ILE A 110 9.43 15.58 -1.13
N ASP A 111 9.75 16.55 -2.00
CA ASP A 111 11.11 17.05 -2.20
C ASP A 111 12.15 15.94 -2.42
N GLY A 112 11.79 14.93 -3.22
CA GLY A 112 12.69 13.83 -3.55
C GLY A 112 12.80 12.74 -2.49
N LYS A 113 11.92 12.70 -1.47
CA LYS A 113 11.98 11.76 -0.35
C LYS A 113 10.62 11.17 -0.02
N PHE A 114 10.62 9.91 0.40
CA PHE A 114 9.47 9.29 1.04
C PHE A 114 9.33 9.80 2.47
N VAL A 115 8.16 10.30 2.82
CA VAL A 115 7.83 10.84 4.14
C VAL A 115 6.65 10.07 4.70
N THR A 116 6.86 9.46 5.86
CA THR A 116 5.81 8.74 6.60
C THR A 116 5.10 9.67 7.57
N LYS A 117 3.78 9.53 7.66
CA LYS A 117 2.97 10.18 8.69
C LYS A 117 2.01 9.18 9.32
N VAL A 118 2.10 9.05 10.64
CA VAL A 118 1.17 8.24 11.42
C VAL A 118 -0.15 9.01 11.58
N ILE A 119 -1.25 8.34 11.24
CA ILE A 119 -2.61 8.86 11.39
C ILE A 119 -3.11 8.52 12.79
N ASP A 120 -2.93 7.25 13.21
CA ASP A 120 -3.41 6.75 14.50
C ASP A 120 -2.57 5.57 14.98
N LYS A 121 -2.62 5.28 16.30
CA LYS A 121 -1.92 4.17 16.95
C LYS A 121 -2.85 3.37 17.85
N GLY A 122 -2.56 2.07 17.99
CA GLY A 122 -3.35 1.17 18.82
C GLY A 122 -4.70 0.81 18.22
N VAL A 123 -4.90 1.07 16.91
CA VAL A 123 -6.20 0.90 16.24
C VAL A 123 -6.35 -0.42 15.48
N GLU A 124 -5.24 -1.13 15.23
CA GLU A 124 -5.22 -2.47 14.62
C GLU A 124 -5.98 -2.59 13.29
N PRO A 125 -5.66 -1.76 12.27
CA PRO A 125 -6.41 -1.73 11.02
C PRO A 125 -6.28 -3.07 10.27
N ALA A 126 -7.39 -3.77 10.09
CA ALA A 126 -7.46 -5.03 9.36
C ALA A 126 -7.91 -4.85 7.91
N ASN A 127 -8.62 -3.78 7.62
CA ASN A 127 -8.98 -3.41 6.25
C ASN A 127 -9.09 -1.90 6.12
N LEU A 128 -8.72 -1.39 4.95
CA LEU A 128 -8.68 0.04 4.67
C LEU A 128 -9.39 0.35 3.35
N HIS A 129 -10.01 1.51 3.29
CA HIS A 129 -10.53 2.05 2.05
C HIS A 129 -10.39 3.57 2.03
N LEU A 130 -10.04 4.15 0.87
CA LEU A 130 -9.93 5.58 0.65
C LEU A 130 -11.05 6.02 -0.29
N ILE A 131 -11.79 7.04 0.10
CA ILE A 131 -12.87 7.65 -0.70
C ILE A 131 -12.58 9.13 -0.86
N ASN A 132 -12.67 9.63 -2.10
CA ASN A 132 -12.54 11.04 -2.41
C ASN A 132 -13.93 11.64 -2.67
N GLU A 133 -14.32 12.62 -1.86
CA GLU A 133 -15.61 13.32 -1.95
C GLU A 133 -15.40 14.83 -2.16
N GLY A 134 -15.05 15.24 -3.34
CA GLY A 134 -14.93 16.66 -3.74
C GLY A 134 -14.23 17.59 -2.76
N ASN A 135 -14.89 17.94 -1.65
CA ASN A 135 -14.36 18.85 -0.64
C ASN A 135 -13.67 18.16 0.57
N ARG A 136 -13.73 16.82 0.65
CA ARG A 136 -13.11 16.04 1.71
C ARG A 136 -12.72 14.67 1.21
N ASP A 137 -11.79 14.04 1.91
CA ASP A 137 -11.41 12.65 1.70
C ASP A 137 -11.69 11.85 2.97
N LEU A 138 -12.10 10.60 2.80
CA LEU A 138 -12.43 9.70 3.89
C LEU A 138 -11.49 8.48 3.85
N ILE A 139 -10.88 8.17 4.99
CA ILE A 139 -10.19 6.90 5.18
C ILE A 139 -11.06 6.05 6.10
N LEU A 140 -11.56 4.94 5.58
CA LEU A 140 -12.34 3.98 6.35
C LEU A 140 -11.39 2.90 6.85
N SER A 141 -11.50 2.56 8.13
CA SER A 141 -10.72 1.50 8.77
C SER A 141 -11.62 0.53 9.52
N ALA A 142 -11.45 -0.75 9.28
CA ALA A 142 -12.02 -1.81 10.10
C ALA A 142 -10.97 -2.27 11.11
N ASN A 143 -11.15 -1.91 12.37
CA ASN A 143 -10.21 -2.16 13.46
C ASN A 143 -10.59 -3.46 14.17
N HIS A 144 -9.86 -4.54 13.88
CA HIS A 144 -10.27 -5.90 14.24
C HIS A 144 -10.37 -6.14 15.75
N THR A 145 -9.32 -5.84 16.50
CA THR A 145 -9.29 -6.16 17.94
C THR A 145 -10.10 -5.16 18.77
N ALA A 146 -10.13 -3.90 18.36
CA ALA A 146 -10.99 -2.87 18.94
C ALA A 146 -12.49 -3.10 18.63
N ASN A 147 -12.80 -3.98 17.67
CA ASN A 147 -14.15 -4.27 17.20
C ASN A 147 -14.90 -2.98 16.76
N GLU A 148 -14.20 -2.14 16.00
CA GLU A 148 -14.66 -0.84 15.56
C GLU A 148 -14.64 -0.71 14.03
N ALA A 149 -15.50 0.16 13.51
CA ALA A 149 -15.37 0.73 12.19
C ALA A 149 -15.20 2.25 12.36
N VAL A 150 -14.09 2.79 11.84
CA VAL A 150 -13.70 4.19 12.00
C VAL A 150 -13.66 4.88 10.64
N VAL A 151 -14.10 6.13 10.61
CA VAL A 151 -13.98 7.02 9.45
C VAL A 151 -13.12 8.21 9.85
N TYR A 152 -11.94 8.32 9.27
CA TYR A 152 -11.10 9.50 9.38
C TYR A 152 -11.49 10.47 8.28
N ILE A 153 -11.83 11.70 8.65
CA ILE A 153 -12.24 12.75 7.71
C ILE A 153 -11.07 13.72 7.55
N VAL A 154 -10.65 13.94 6.31
CA VAL A 154 -9.58 14.88 5.96
C VAL A 154 -10.19 16.02 5.16
N GLU A 155 -10.21 17.21 5.76
CA GLU A 155 -10.74 18.45 5.19
C GLU A 155 -9.63 19.50 5.08
N ASP A 156 -9.86 20.59 4.33
CA ASP A 156 -8.93 21.73 4.21
C ASP A 156 -8.86 22.54 5.51
#